data_02f0ea62ac89e7888bd8555bedcbb598
#
_entry.id   02f0ea62ac89e7888bd8555bedcbb598
#
_cell.length_a   1.000
_cell.length_b   1.000
_cell.length_c   1.000
_cell.angle_alpha   90.00
_cell.angle_beta   90.00
_cell.angle_gamma   90.00
#
_symmetry.space_group_name_H-M   'P 1'
#
loop_
_entity.id
_entity.type
_entity.pdbx_description
1 polymer ?
#
loop_
_entity_poly.entity_id
_entity_poly.type
_entity_poly.pdbx_seq_one_letter_code
_entity_poly.pdbx_strand_id
1 'polypeptide(L)'
;MTLRSTGLSHDEIITTLQQMKDNDVRWRDGRAFTLAYSAGDEVLAVAEEAYRAFASENALNTDAFPSLRVIQAQVVEIVIDWLQGDSSAAGFMTSGGTESILLAVKASRERGKKERGITQPNVVLPTSAHAAFEKACYYFGLESRRVAVSEDWRANPEAMAAAVDDLVAHPLQQCDEAQTRGHSPMIATNCNPHEILRACPREDDWWKKQTDSQ
;
A
#
# COMPACT_ATOMS: atom_id res chain seq x y z
N MET A 1 -25.91 11.32 -21.38
CA MET A 1 -25.62 10.23 -22.30
C MET A 1 -26.79 9.27 -22.24
N THR A 2 -27.45 8.97 -23.36
CA THR A 2 -28.64 8.11 -23.38
C THR A 2 -28.20 6.71 -23.83
N LEU A 3 -28.77 5.68 -23.25
CA LEU A 3 -28.52 4.30 -23.69
C LEU A 3 -29.01 4.15 -25.14
N ARG A 4 -28.19 3.60 -26.01
CA ARG A 4 -28.56 3.38 -27.40
C ARG A 4 -29.55 2.19 -27.49
N SER A 5 -30.48 2.26 -28.41
CA SER A 5 -31.43 1.16 -28.67
C SER A 5 -30.80 -0.04 -29.36
N THR A 6 -29.67 0.20 -30.06
CA THR A 6 -28.88 -0.85 -30.74
C THR A 6 -27.43 -0.77 -30.22
N GLY A 7 -26.81 -1.94 -30.04
CA GLY A 7 -25.39 -2.04 -29.67
C GLY A 7 -24.47 -1.54 -30.77
N LEU A 8 -23.21 -1.27 -30.42
CA LEU A 8 -22.13 -1.04 -31.36
C LEU A 8 -21.44 -2.36 -31.70
N SER A 9 -20.86 -2.44 -32.87
CA SER A 9 -19.98 -3.55 -33.24
C SER A 9 -18.68 -3.51 -32.40
N HIS A 10 -17.98 -4.64 -32.30
CA HIS A 10 -16.68 -4.73 -31.65
C HIS A 10 -15.71 -3.65 -32.16
N ASP A 11 -15.58 -3.51 -33.49
CA ASP A 11 -14.61 -2.59 -34.10
C ASP A 11 -14.96 -1.12 -33.83
N GLU A 12 -16.24 -0.76 -33.82
CA GLU A 12 -16.70 0.57 -33.47
C GLU A 12 -16.37 0.88 -32.00
N ILE A 13 -16.52 -0.09 -31.09
CA ILE A 13 -16.18 0.09 -29.68
C ILE A 13 -14.67 0.32 -29.52
N ILE A 14 -13.84 -0.55 -30.13
CA ILE A 14 -12.38 -0.44 -30.01
C ILE A 14 -11.88 0.86 -30.62
N THR A 15 -12.37 1.24 -31.79
CA THR A 15 -12.02 2.52 -32.43
C THR A 15 -12.39 3.70 -31.55
N THR A 16 -13.58 3.69 -30.95
CA THR A 16 -14.02 4.75 -30.06
C THR A 16 -13.11 4.85 -28.81
N LEU A 17 -12.76 3.73 -28.20
CA LEU A 17 -11.86 3.70 -27.04
C LEU A 17 -10.46 4.22 -27.39
N GLN A 18 -9.94 3.89 -28.57
CA GLN A 18 -8.66 4.41 -29.04
C GLN A 18 -8.71 5.93 -29.23
N GLN A 19 -9.75 6.44 -29.88
CA GLN A 19 -9.96 7.89 -30.06
C GLN A 19 -10.07 8.64 -28.73
N MET A 20 -10.69 8.04 -27.71
CA MET A 20 -10.76 8.63 -26.36
C MET A 20 -9.37 8.81 -25.75
N LYS A 21 -8.41 7.95 -26.07
CA LYS A 21 -7.03 8.02 -25.60
C LYS A 21 -6.17 9.05 -26.31
N ASP A 22 -6.60 9.62 -27.44
CA ASP A 22 -5.80 10.57 -28.23
C ASP A 22 -5.43 11.83 -27.44
N ASN A 23 -6.23 12.19 -26.45
CA ASN A 23 -5.98 13.31 -25.56
C ASN A 23 -5.29 12.94 -24.24
N ASP A 24 -4.98 11.68 -24.03
CA ASP A 24 -4.27 11.26 -22.82
C ASP A 24 -2.81 11.72 -22.85
N VAL A 25 -2.29 12.03 -21.67
CA VAL A 25 -0.88 12.37 -21.54
C VAL A 25 -0.01 11.18 -21.90
N ARG A 26 0.99 11.37 -22.76
CA ARG A 26 1.98 10.34 -23.10
C ARG A 26 2.97 10.12 -21.97
N TRP A 27 2.51 9.51 -20.90
CA TRP A 27 3.26 9.30 -19.66
C TRP A 27 4.50 8.40 -19.88
N ARG A 28 4.48 7.50 -20.87
CA ARG A 28 5.62 6.64 -21.22
C ARG A 28 6.84 7.42 -21.72
N ASP A 29 6.64 8.64 -22.23
CA ASP A 29 7.73 9.52 -22.64
C ASP A 29 8.51 10.09 -21.44
N GLY A 30 8.09 9.82 -20.21
CA GLY A 30 8.73 10.27 -18.99
C GLY A 30 8.64 11.77 -18.72
N ARG A 31 7.79 12.50 -19.45
CA ARG A 31 7.70 13.97 -19.39
C ARG A 31 6.55 14.49 -18.53
N ALA A 32 5.74 13.61 -17.97
CA ALA A 32 4.61 13.97 -17.15
C ALA A 32 4.57 13.12 -15.87
N PHE A 33 4.33 13.77 -14.74
CA PHE A 33 4.15 13.11 -13.46
C PHE A 33 2.68 12.69 -13.32
N THR A 34 2.37 11.45 -13.71
CA THR A 34 0.99 10.94 -13.81
C THR A 34 0.67 9.87 -12.77
N LEU A 35 1.61 9.53 -11.89
CA LEU A 35 1.49 8.40 -10.95
C LEU A 35 1.27 7.04 -11.65
N ALA A 36 1.55 6.97 -12.95
CA ALA A 36 1.64 5.73 -13.69
C ALA A 36 3.12 5.35 -13.81
N TYR A 37 3.45 4.10 -13.46
CA TYR A 37 4.82 3.61 -13.43
C TYR A 37 5.02 2.59 -14.53
N SER A 38 6.12 2.70 -15.27
CA SER A 38 6.50 1.74 -16.30
C SER A 38 7.51 0.75 -15.72
N ALA A 39 7.18 -0.53 -15.79
CA ALA A 39 8.09 -1.61 -15.47
C ALA A 39 8.78 -2.20 -16.72
N GLY A 40 8.63 -1.55 -17.87
CA GLY A 40 9.09 -2.00 -19.18
C GLY A 40 8.02 -2.73 -20.00
N ASP A 41 8.26 -2.79 -21.31
CA ASP A 41 7.27 -3.33 -22.25
C ASP A 41 7.07 -4.84 -22.09
N GLU A 42 8.09 -5.59 -21.71
CA GLU A 42 8.00 -7.04 -21.46
C GLU A 42 7.05 -7.34 -20.30
N VAL A 43 7.18 -6.61 -19.18
CA VAL A 43 6.29 -6.77 -18.02
C VAL A 43 4.86 -6.39 -18.36
N LEU A 44 4.69 -5.30 -19.15
CA LEU A 44 3.38 -4.88 -19.59
C LEU A 44 2.71 -5.92 -20.48
N ALA A 45 3.43 -6.53 -21.42
CA ALA A 45 2.89 -7.57 -22.29
C ALA A 45 2.36 -8.76 -21.48
N VAL A 46 3.13 -9.23 -20.49
CA VAL A 46 2.68 -10.30 -19.58
C VAL A 46 1.45 -9.88 -18.78
N ALA A 47 1.40 -8.64 -18.30
CA ALA A 47 0.25 -8.13 -17.56
C ALA A 47 -1.01 -8.08 -18.45
N GLU A 48 -0.89 -7.64 -19.70
CA GLU A 48 -2.01 -7.59 -20.66
C GLU A 48 -2.55 -9.00 -20.97
N GLU A 49 -1.67 -9.99 -21.15
CA GLU A 49 -2.06 -11.39 -21.34
C GLU A 49 -2.75 -11.95 -20.08
N ALA A 50 -2.22 -11.67 -18.91
CA ALA A 50 -2.83 -12.08 -17.64
C ALA A 50 -4.22 -11.46 -17.46
N TYR A 51 -4.40 -10.15 -17.71
CA TYR A 51 -5.72 -9.52 -17.68
C TYR A 51 -6.71 -10.18 -18.63
N ARG A 52 -6.28 -10.55 -19.82
CA ARG A 52 -7.13 -11.24 -20.78
C ARG A 52 -7.49 -12.65 -20.32
N ALA A 53 -6.52 -13.39 -19.76
CA ALA A 53 -6.72 -14.75 -19.29
C ALA A 53 -7.70 -14.84 -18.11
N PHE A 54 -7.74 -13.82 -17.26
CA PHE A 54 -8.56 -13.77 -16.03
C PHE A 54 -9.74 -12.78 -16.10
N ALA A 55 -10.09 -12.31 -17.29
CA ALA A 55 -11.14 -11.29 -17.47
C ALA A 55 -12.53 -11.74 -17.02
N SER A 56 -12.81 -13.03 -16.98
CA SER A 56 -14.10 -13.62 -16.60
C SER A 56 -14.13 -14.17 -15.18
N GLU A 57 -13.00 -14.28 -14.51
CA GLU A 57 -12.88 -14.79 -13.15
C GLU A 57 -13.09 -13.68 -12.10
N ASN A 58 -13.44 -14.07 -10.88
CA ASN A 58 -13.54 -13.13 -9.76
C ASN A 58 -13.12 -13.79 -8.44
N ALA A 59 -12.67 -12.96 -7.50
CA ALA A 59 -12.20 -13.41 -6.20
C ALA A 59 -13.32 -13.56 -5.14
N LEU A 60 -14.59 -13.39 -5.51
CA LEU A 60 -15.73 -13.59 -4.61
C LEU A 60 -15.91 -15.05 -4.23
N ASN A 61 -15.62 -15.95 -5.16
CA ASN A 61 -15.69 -17.40 -4.93
C ASN A 61 -14.36 -18.06 -5.31
N THR A 62 -13.42 -18.04 -4.39
CA THR A 62 -12.10 -18.63 -4.58
C THR A 62 -12.12 -20.16 -4.59
N ASP A 63 -13.21 -20.82 -4.22
CA ASP A 63 -13.34 -22.26 -4.38
C ASP A 63 -13.68 -22.63 -5.83
N ALA A 64 -14.43 -21.77 -6.53
CA ALA A 64 -14.65 -21.89 -7.96
C ALA A 64 -13.40 -21.47 -8.78
N PHE A 65 -12.62 -20.52 -8.27
CA PHE A 65 -11.43 -19.98 -8.91
C PHE A 65 -10.17 -20.14 -8.03
N PRO A 66 -9.71 -21.37 -7.77
CA PRO A 66 -8.58 -21.60 -6.85
C PRO A 66 -7.26 -20.95 -7.30
N SER A 67 -7.08 -20.71 -8.61
CA SER A 67 -5.93 -19.99 -9.14
C SER A 67 -5.80 -18.58 -8.58
N LEU A 68 -6.90 -17.85 -8.40
CA LEU A 68 -6.88 -16.51 -7.82
C LEU A 68 -6.45 -16.54 -6.34
N ARG A 69 -6.86 -17.55 -5.59
CA ARG A 69 -6.39 -17.74 -4.21
C ARG A 69 -4.88 -17.97 -4.15
N VAL A 70 -4.37 -18.81 -5.06
CA VAL A 70 -2.91 -19.09 -5.13
C VAL A 70 -2.14 -17.82 -5.49
N ILE A 71 -2.56 -17.08 -6.52
CA ILE A 71 -1.90 -15.85 -6.95
C ILE A 71 -1.88 -14.80 -5.82
N GLN A 72 -3.00 -14.62 -5.12
CA GLN A 72 -3.07 -13.69 -3.99
C GLN A 72 -2.11 -14.10 -2.86
N ALA A 73 -2.08 -15.40 -2.52
CA ALA A 73 -1.18 -15.92 -1.50
C ALA A 73 0.29 -15.68 -1.87
N GLN A 74 0.67 -15.98 -3.10
CA GLN A 74 2.04 -15.76 -3.59
C GLN A 74 2.48 -14.29 -3.52
N VAL A 75 1.60 -13.34 -3.89
CA VAL A 75 1.93 -11.91 -3.76
C VAL A 75 2.13 -11.52 -2.30
N VAL A 76 1.30 -12.03 -1.40
CA VAL A 76 1.45 -11.79 0.05
C VAL A 76 2.74 -12.40 0.58
N GLU A 77 3.09 -13.63 0.18
CA GLU A 77 4.32 -14.32 0.56
C GLU A 77 5.57 -13.54 0.10
N ILE A 78 5.58 -13.01 -1.12
CA ILE A 78 6.66 -12.16 -1.63
C ILE A 78 6.84 -10.91 -0.73
N VAL A 79 5.75 -10.26 -0.33
CA VAL A 79 5.81 -9.08 0.54
C VAL A 79 6.28 -9.45 1.94
N ILE A 80 5.83 -10.57 2.49
CA ILE A 80 6.30 -11.09 3.78
C ILE A 80 7.81 -11.34 3.74
N ASP A 81 8.31 -11.98 2.68
CA ASP A 81 9.74 -12.23 2.50
C ASP A 81 10.54 -10.92 2.42
N TRP A 82 10.09 -9.95 1.63
CA TRP A 82 10.74 -8.64 1.53
C TRP A 82 10.80 -7.89 2.86
N LEU A 83 9.80 -8.06 3.70
CA LEU A 83 9.72 -7.44 5.03
C LEU A 83 10.35 -8.31 6.12
N GLN A 84 10.96 -9.44 5.76
CA GLN A 84 11.57 -10.40 6.69
C GLN A 84 10.58 -10.89 7.77
N GLY A 85 9.31 -11.07 7.37
CA GLY A 85 8.28 -11.61 8.24
C GLY A 85 8.53 -13.08 8.60
N ASP A 86 8.19 -13.45 9.83
CA ASP A 86 8.27 -14.83 10.29
C ASP A 86 7.03 -15.66 9.90
N SER A 87 6.99 -16.90 10.36
CA SER A 87 5.89 -17.83 10.06
C SER A 87 4.52 -17.41 10.64
N SER A 88 4.47 -16.40 11.50
CA SER A 88 3.23 -15.82 12.03
C SER A 88 2.72 -14.64 11.20
N ALA A 89 3.54 -14.13 10.27
CA ALA A 89 3.17 -13.04 9.40
C ALA A 89 2.07 -13.49 8.42
N ALA A 90 1.06 -12.64 8.24
CA ALA A 90 -0.05 -12.89 7.34
C ALA A 90 -0.52 -11.60 6.69
N GLY A 91 -1.18 -11.73 5.55
CA GLY A 91 -1.71 -10.60 4.82
C GLY A 91 -2.85 -10.99 3.88
N PHE A 92 -3.40 -10.00 3.22
CA PHE A 92 -4.42 -10.20 2.18
C PHE A 92 -4.36 -9.05 1.17
N MET A 93 -4.86 -9.31 -0.02
CA MET A 93 -4.97 -8.30 -1.08
C MET A 93 -6.15 -7.37 -0.81
N THR A 94 -5.97 -6.09 -1.13
CA THR A 94 -7.00 -5.05 -1.05
C THR A 94 -7.24 -4.44 -2.42
N SER A 95 -8.27 -3.59 -2.54
CA SER A 95 -8.57 -2.86 -3.78
C SER A 95 -7.55 -1.75 -4.10
N GLY A 96 -6.65 -1.43 -3.18
CA GLY A 96 -5.61 -0.41 -3.36
C GLY A 96 -5.08 0.17 -2.07
N GLY A 97 -4.06 1.04 -2.16
CA GLY A 97 -3.35 1.58 -1.01
C GLY A 97 -4.23 2.31 0.00
N THR A 98 -5.27 3.02 -0.45
CA THR A 98 -6.21 3.69 0.45
C THR A 98 -6.93 2.68 1.36
N GLU A 99 -7.43 1.57 0.81
CA GLU A 99 -8.07 0.53 1.61
C GLU A 99 -7.07 -0.13 2.56
N SER A 100 -5.86 -0.42 2.09
CA SER A 100 -4.80 -0.99 2.94
C SER A 100 -4.52 -0.10 4.14
N ILE A 101 -4.39 1.22 3.95
CA ILE A 101 -4.18 2.19 5.03
C ILE A 101 -5.37 2.20 6.00
N LEU A 102 -6.60 2.25 5.47
CA LEU A 102 -7.82 2.23 6.29
C LEU A 102 -7.86 0.98 7.18
N LEU A 103 -7.59 -0.19 6.62
CA LEU A 103 -7.62 -1.46 7.34
C LEU A 103 -6.49 -1.56 8.37
N ALA A 104 -5.29 -1.06 8.06
CA ALA A 104 -4.18 -1.02 9.02
C ALA A 104 -4.50 -0.13 10.23
N VAL A 105 -5.04 1.07 9.99
CA VAL A 105 -5.45 1.98 11.08
C VAL A 105 -6.58 1.38 11.91
N LYS A 106 -7.56 0.73 11.27
CA LYS A 106 -8.63 0.03 11.96
C LYS A 106 -8.09 -1.11 12.83
N ALA A 107 -7.20 -1.93 12.28
CA ALA A 107 -6.59 -3.06 13.01
C ALA A 107 -5.81 -2.55 14.23
N SER A 108 -5.01 -1.49 14.08
CA SER A 108 -4.27 -0.86 15.17
C SER A 108 -5.20 -0.31 16.27
N ARG A 109 -6.31 0.33 15.88
CA ARG A 109 -7.34 0.79 16.81
C ARG A 109 -7.95 -0.35 17.61
N GLU A 110 -8.40 -1.40 16.93
CA GLU A 110 -9.03 -2.56 17.59
C GLU A 110 -8.06 -3.29 18.52
N ARG A 111 -6.79 -3.38 18.10
CA ARG A 111 -5.73 -3.93 18.92
C ARG A 111 -5.48 -3.09 20.17
N GLY A 112 -5.34 -1.78 20.05
CA GLY A 112 -5.19 -0.86 21.18
C GLY A 112 -6.35 -0.95 22.17
N LYS A 113 -7.58 -1.05 21.65
CA LYS A 113 -8.77 -1.26 22.48
C LYS A 113 -8.74 -2.61 23.22
N LYS A 114 -8.39 -3.69 22.53
CA LYS A 114 -8.40 -5.06 23.09
C LYS A 114 -7.29 -5.27 24.11
N GLU A 115 -6.06 -4.85 23.79
CA GLU A 115 -4.88 -5.15 24.58
C GLU A 115 -4.60 -4.14 25.68
N ARG A 116 -4.98 -2.86 25.48
CA ARG A 116 -4.67 -1.76 26.39
C ARG A 116 -5.90 -1.00 26.90
N GLY A 117 -7.11 -1.36 26.50
CA GLY A 117 -8.36 -0.70 26.93
C GLY A 117 -8.54 0.72 26.40
N ILE A 118 -7.83 1.11 25.32
CA ILE A 118 -7.89 2.47 24.76
C ILE A 118 -9.28 2.73 24.17
N THR A 119 -9.99 3.72 24.69
CA THR A 119 -11.33 4.10 24.22
C THR A 119 -11.33 5.33 23.31
N GLN A 120 -10.33 6.19 23.42
CA GLN A 120 -10.15 7.39 22.60
C GLN A 120 -8.76 7.38 21.98
N PRO A 121 -8.54 6.55 20.95
CA PRO A 121 -7.23 6.40 20.35
C PRO A 121 -6.85 7.62 19.49
N ASN A 122 -5.54 7.88 19.41
CA ASN A 122 -4.98 8.86 18.48
C ASN A 122 -3.96 8.21 17.54
N VAL A 123 -3.59 8.94 16.49
CA VAL A 123 -2.55 8.56 15.54
C VAL A 123 -1.61 9.75 15.35
N VAL A 124 -0.32 9.53 15.55
CA VAL A 124 0.71 10.55 15.28
C VAL A 124 1.17 10.40 13.83
N LEU A 125 1.10 11.49 13.07
CA LEU A 125 1.36 11.50 11.63
C LEU A 125 2.25 12.70 11.26
N PRO A 126 3.23 12.55 10.34
CA PRO A 126 3.87 13.71 9.76
C PRO A 126 2.87 14.48 8.87
N THR A 127 3.07 15.79 8.73
CA THR A 127 2.21 16.63 7.86
C THR A 127 2.23 16.17 6.40
N SER A 128 3.27 15.45 5.95
CA SER A 128 3.39 14.85 4.62
C SER A 128 2.66 13.52 4.46
N ALA A 129 2.05 12.96 5.52
CA ALA A 129 1.36 11.67 5.43
C ALA A 129 0.20 11.72 4.44
N HIS A 130 0.00 10.62 3.71
CA HIS A 130 -1.06 10.50 2.73
C HIS A 130 -2.45 10.73 3.33
N ALA A 131 -3.32 11.41 2.59
CA ALA A 131 -4.67 11.78 3.02
C ALA A 131 -5.55 10.61 3.48
N ALA A 132 -5.24 9.39 3.07
CA ALA A 132 -5.95 8.18 3.51
C ALA A 132 -5.85 7.95 5.03
N PHE A 133 -4.78 8.41 5.69
CA PHE A 133 -4.67 8.37 7.16
C PHE A 133 -5.70 9.27 7.83
N GLU A 134 -5.87 10.51 7.34
CA GLU A 134 -6.92 11.42 7.82
C GLU A 134 -8.31 10.84 7.61
N LYS A 135 -8.53 10.27 6.43
CA LYS A 135 -9.78 9.57 6.13
C LYS A 135 -10.02 8.42 7.11
N ALA A 136 -8.99 7.66 7.44
CA ALA A 136 -9.09 6.58 8.43
C ALA A 136 -9.42 7.12 9.83
N CYS A 137 -8.74 8.18 10.26
CA CYS A 137 -8.99 8.83 11.54
C CYS A 137 -10.45 9.30 11.63
N TYR A 138 -10.94 9.97 10.60
CA TYR A 138 -12.33 10.41 10.53
C TYR A 138 -13.33 9.26 10.58
N TYR A 139 -13.12 8.20 9.77
CA TYR A 139 -14.05 7.07 9.69
C TYR A 139 -14.09 6.23 10.97
N PHE A 140 -12.97 6.12 11.65
CA PHE A 140 -12.85 5.23 12.80
C PHE A 140 -12.80 5.98 14.15
N GLY A 141 -12.98 7.30 14.15
CA GLY A 141 -13.05 8.11 15.37
C GLY A 141 -11.73 8.15 16.12
N LEU A 142 -10.60 8.36 15.41
CA LEU A 142 -9.31 8.60 16.02
C LEU A 142 -8.96 10.09 15.95
N GLU A 143 -8.25 10.58 16.97
CA GLU A 143 -7.61 11.89 16.91
C GLU A 143 -6.38 11.83 15.98
N SER A 144 -6.28 12.76 15.03
CA SER A 144 -5.10 12.91 14.17
C SER A 144 -4.16 13.96 14.77
N ARG A 145 -2.96 13.56 15.17
CA ARG A 145 -1.91 14.45 15.67
C ARG A 145 -0.86 14.65 14.60
N ARG A 146 -0.88 15.83 13.99
CA ARG A 146 0.04 16.19 12.92
C ARG A 146 1.33 16.79 13.47
N VAL A 147 2.46 16.22 13.07
CA VAL A 147 3.80 16.70 13.38
C VAL A 147 4.43 17.30 12.12
N ALA A 148 5.02 18.48 12.26
CA ALA A 148 5.69 19.12 11.13
C ALA A 148 6.86 18.26 10.61
N VAL A 149 7.03 18.23 9.30
CA VAL A 149 8.21 17.62 8.67
C VAL A 149 9.44 18.52 8.87
N SER A 150 10.63 17.93 8.76
CA SER A 150 11.90 18.64 8.71
C SER A 150 12.04 19.45 7.40
N GLU A 151 13.06 20.31 7.32
CA GLU A 151 13.32 21.15 6.14
C GLU A 151 13.55 20.35 4.86
N ASP A 152 14.00 19.11 4.97
CA ASP A 152 14.18 18.17 3.86
C ASP A 152 12.92 17.34 3.55
N TRP A 153 11.76 17.75 4.05
CA TRP A 153 10.44 17.13 3.85
C TRP A 153 10.30 15.71 4.42
N ARG A 154 11.18 15.30 5.31
CA ARG A 154 11.09 14.01 6.00
C ARG A 154 10.31 14.12 7.29
N ALA A 155 9.77 12.98 7.73
CA ALA A 155 9.24 12.88 9.08
C ALA A 155 10.34 13.19 10.10
N ASN A 156 10.01 13.92 11.17
CA ASN A 156 10.92 14.21 12.28
C ASN A 156 10.68 13.19 13.40
N PRO A 157 11.56 12.18 13.57
CA PRO A 157 11.33 11.09 14.52
C PRO A 157 11.26 11.58 15.97
N GLU A 158 12.08 12.55 16.36
CA GLU A 158 12.12 13.10 17.72
C GLU A 158 10.82 13.84 18.05
N ALA A 159 10.35 14.68 17.12
CA ALA A 159 9.08 15.40 17.29
C ALA A 159 7.87 14.45 17.27
N MET A 160 7.92 13.40 16.46
CA MET A 160 6.88 12.37 16.44
C MET A 160 6.88 11.58 17.75
N ALA A 161 8.04 11.18 18.27
CA ALA A 161 8.16 10.51 19.57
C ALA A 161 7.64 11.37 20.72
N ALA A 162 7.92 12.67 20.71
CA ALA A 162 7.41 13.61 21.70
C ALA A 162 5.87 13.80 21.65
N ALA A 163 5.23 13.50 20.53
CA ALA A 163 3.78 13.57 20.35
C ALA A 163 3.06 12.26 20.73
N VAL A 164 3.80 11.20 21.03
CA VAL A 164 3.26 9.91 21.46
C VAL A 164 2.84 9.97 22.92
N ASP A 165 1.67 9.45 23.23
CA ASP A 165 1.16 9.24 24.59
C ASP A 165 0.55 7.83 24.74
N ASP A 166 0.01 7.52 25.92
CA ASP A 166 -0.57 6.20 26.21
C ASP A 166 -1.82 5.87 25.36
N LEU A 167 -2.38 6.85 24.64
CA LEU A 167 -3.57 6.69 23.79
C LEU A 167 -3.22 6.44 22.31
N VAL A 168 -1.94 6.42 21.97
CA VAL A 168 -1.53 6.19 20.57
C VAL A 168 -1.88 4.77 20.14
N ALA A 169 -2.73 4.66 19.14
CA ALA A 169 -3.06 3.41 18.46
C ALA A 169 -2.05 3.08 17.34
N HIS A 170 -0.81 3.57 17.44
CA HIS A 170 0.11 3.60 16.29
C HIS A 170 1.13 2.45 16.26
N PRO A 171 1.43 1.91 15.04
CA PRO A 171 2.43 0.86 14.86
C PRO A 171 3.89 1.26 15.09
N LEU A 172 4.24 2.55 15.15
CA LEU A 172 5.65 2.96 15.37
C LEU A 172 6.19 2.56 16.75
N GLN A 173 5.36 2.54 17.77
CA GLN A 173 5.75 2.02 19.10
C GLN A 173 6.02 0.50 19.04
N GLN A 174 5.47 -0.19 18.04
CA GLN A 174 5.69 -1.62 17.80
C GLN A 174 6.98 -1.90 17.01
N CYS A 175 7.53 -0.91 16.28
CA CYS A 175 8.82 -1.07 15.63
C CYS A 175 9.94 -1.28 16.67
N ASP A 176 9.94 -0.50 17.76
CA ASP A 176 10.95 -0.64 18.81
C ASP A 176 10.80 -1.96 19.59
N GLU A 177 9.55 -2.36 19.90
CA GLU A 177 9.29 -3.64 20.54
C GLU A 177 9.50 -4.85 19.62
N ALA A 178 9.22 -4.71 18.33
CA ALA A 178 9.48 -5.74 17.34
C ALA A 178 10.98 -5.91 17.08
N GLN A 179 11.76 -4.82 17.07
CA GLN A 179 13.22 -4.87 16.99
C GLN A 179 13.84 -5.60 18.20
N THR A 180 13.31 -5.36 19.41
CA THR A 180 13.80 -6.03 20.63
C THR A 180 13.39 -7.49 20.73
N ARG A 181 12.32 -7.91 20.04
CA ARG A 181 11.79 -9.30 20.06
C ARG A 181 12.02 -10.06 18.77
N GLY A 182 12.65 -9.47 17.76
CA GLY A 182 12.89 -10.09 16.45
C GLY A 182 11.64 -10.27 15.58
N HIS A 183 10.56 -9.54 15.84
CA HIS A 183 9.31 -9.61 15.08
C HIS A 183 9.20 -8.44 14.12
N SER A 184 8.90 -8.70 12.85
CA SER A 184 8.68 -7.65 11.85
C SER A 184 7.37 -6.89 12.10
N PRO A 185 7.40 -5.54 12.13
CA PRO A 185 6.20 -4.75 12.31
C PRO A 185 5.31 -4.82 11.08
N MET A 186 3.98 -4.82 11.31
CA MET A 186 3.01 -4.65 10.23
C MET A 186 3.04 -3.19 9.76
N ILE A 187 3.71 -2.92 8.66
CA ILE A 187 3.87 -1.57 8.11
C ILE A 187 2.70 -1.28 7.17
N ALA A 188 1.89 -0.28 7.53
CA ALA A 188 0.99 0.34 6.56
C ALA A 188 1.84 1.09 5.53
N THR A 189 1.95 0.52 4.34
CA THR A 189 2.83 0.98 3.27
C THR A 189 2.36 2.30 2.68
N ASN A 190 2.84 3.40 3.21
CA ASN A 190 3.06 4.66 2.50
C ASN A 190 4.12 5.54 3.19
N CYS A 191 4.93 4.95 4.05
CA CYS A 191 6.21 5.55 4.36
C CYS A 191 7.13 5.30 3.16
N ASN A 192 7.85 6.33 2.74
CA ASN A 192 8.91 6.20 1.74
C ASN A 192 9.79 4.99 2.14
N PRO A 193 10.04 4.01 1.26
CA PRO A 193 10.88 2.84 1.57
C PRO A 193 12.23 3.21 2.21
N HIS A 194 12.78 4.39 1.89
CA HIS A 194 13.99 4.91 2.49
C HIS A 194 13.83 5.32 3.97
N GLU A 195 12.63 5.64 4.44
CA GLU A 195 12.39 5.98 5.86
C GLU A 195 12.24 4.71 6.71
N ILE A 196 11.57 3.70 6.17
CA ILE A 196 11.46 2.37 6.79
C ILE A 196 12.87 1.76 6.97
N LEU A 197 13.72 1.89 5.95
CA LEU A 197 15.08 1.35 5.95
C LEU A 197 16.05 2.11 6.87
N ARG A 198 15.75 3.35 7.29
CA ARG A 198 16.57 4.10 8.27
C ARG A 198 16.17 3.84 9.72
N ALA A 199 14.93 3.45 9.98
CA ALA A 199 14.46 3.07 11.30
C ALA A 199 14.88 1.65 11.70
N CYS A 200 15.31 0.80 10.75
CA CYS A 200 15.90 -0.50 11.03
C CYS A 200 17.44 -0.39 11.02
N PRO A 201 18.16 -0.77 12.09
CA PRO A 201 19.61 -0.87 12.05
C PRO A 201 19.99 -1.91 10.98
N ARG A 202 20.74 -1.48 9.98
CA ARG A 202 21.16 -2.34 8.88
C ARG A 202 22.40 -3.13 9.29
N GLU A 203 22.25 -4.41 9.31
CA GLU A 203 23.34 -5.28 8.85
C GLU A 203 22.96 -5.67 7.40
N ASP A 204 23.83 -5.26 6.46
CA ASP A 204 23.83 -5.61 5.03
C ASP A 204 22.81 -4.94 4.08
N ASP A 205 23.35 -4.08 3.25
CA ASP A 205 22.74 -3.44 2.08
C ASP A 205 22.27 -4.47 1.02
N TRP A 206 21.17 -5.17 1.27
CA TRP A 206 20.64 -6.21 0.36
C TRP A 206 20.32 -5.68 -1.06
N TRP A 207 19.95 -4.40 -1.18
CA TRP A 207 19.67 -3.76 -2.47
C TRP A 207 20.94 -3.51 -3.29
N LYS A 208 22.12 -3.35 -2.67
CA LYS A 208 23.40 -3.27 -3.39
C LYS A 208 23.78 -4.58 -4.05
N LYS A 209 23.35 -5.72 -3.49
CA LYS A 209 23.62 -7.04 -4.08
C LYS A 209 22.84 -7.31 -5.37
N GLN A 210 21.76 -6.55 -5.66
CA GLN A 210 20.98 -6.68 -6.89
C GLN A 210 21.47 -5.77 -8.02
N THR A 211 22.21 -4.71 -7.73
CA THR A 211 22.78 -3.80 -8.75
C THR A 211 24.13 -4.20 -9.26
N ASP A 212 24.86 -5.10 -8.56
CA ASP A 212 26.20 -5.57 -8.95
C ASP A 212 26.15 -6.86 -9.80
N SER A 213 24.97 -7.33 -10.19
CA SER A 213 24.76 -8.54 -11.01
C SER A 213 24.17 -8.25 -12.40
N GLN A 214 24.35 -7.03 -12.93
CA GLN A 214 24.07 -6.71 -14.34
C GLN A 214 25.35 -6.20 -15.02
#